data_1cfd692189d8794125dc50decde5090d
#
_entry.id   1cfd692189d8794125dc50decde5090d
#
_cell.length_a   1.000
_cell.length_b   1.000
_cell.length_c   1.000
_cell.angle_alpha   90.00
_cell.angle_beta   90.00
_cell.angle_gamma   90.00
#
_symmetry.space_group_name_H-M   'P 1'
#
loop_
_entity.id
_entity.type
_entity.pdbx_description
1 polymer ?
#
loop_
_entity_poly.entity_id
_entity_poly.type
_entity_poly.pdbx_seq_one_letter_code
_entity_poly.pdbx_strand_id
1 'polypeptide(L)'
;MTSSAPTLRDAFTQPKAVWAIAFAATVSFMGIGLVDPILPAISAQLDATPSQAMLLFTSYLFITAIAMFFTSWFASRVGVRTTLLIGLALVVVFAALASTSGSVNEIIGLRAGWGLGNALFISTALAAIVGATAGPSGGAIILYETALGIGMALGPLLGGLLGSISWRAPFIGTAVLMAIGLVAILVLLRREPRPARVSPLAALRALRHPALRTLALTAVFYNFAFFTLLAYSPFPLEAAAAARGTEFGAMGIGGVFFGWGVCLAITSVFVAPVLTRAIGLIPTLLTTLALLTLLMVGLFALHTSMIGIIALIVVGGLLLGVMNTALTETVMEATDLPRGVASSAYSGVRFLGGAIAPAVAGPLAAATSAGMPYLLAAGTLVLSILMLIIGRRHLAAVSHQPVHLEAEEEAEAIAVGDGA
;
A
#
# COMPACT_ATOMS: atom_id res chain seq x y z
N MET A 1 29.70 -0.03 21.51
CA MET A 1 29.10 1.19 20.93
C MET A 1 27.61 1.03 21.06
N THR A 2 26.97 1.67 22.01
CA THR A 2 25.54 1.62 22.25
C THR A 2 24.82 2.20 21.00
N SER A 3 24.22 1.33 20.21
CA SER A 3 23.35 1.73 19.12
C SER A 3 22.10 2.38 19.76
N SER A 4 22.11 3.70 19.88
CA SER A 4 20.90 4.43 20.26
C SER A 4 19.82 4.16 19.23
N ALA A 5 18.58 3.91 19.68
CA ALA A 5 17.45 3.75 18.80
C ALA A 5 17.37 4.91 17.79
N PRO A 6 17.09 4.65 16.51
CA PRO A 6 17.03 5.69 15.49
C PRO A 6 15.97 6.74 15.86
N THR A 7 16.33 8.01 15.76
CA THR A 7 15.48 9.14 16.12
C THR A 7 14.93 9.84 14.89
N LEU A 8 13.85 10.60 15.04
CA LEU A 8 13.33 11.47 13.98
C LEU A 8 14.38 12.49 13.49
N ARG A 9 15.30 12.90 14.37
CA ARG A 9 16.40 13.80 14.00
C ARG A 9 17.33 13.16 12.96
N ASP A 10 17.56 11.84 13.05
CA ASP A 10 18.40 11.11 12.11
C ASP A 10 17.77 11.04 10.71
N ALA A 11 16.44 11.12 10.60
CA ALA A 11 15.74 11.21 9.32
C ALA A 11 16.03 12.55 8.61
N PHE A 12 16.14 13.67 9.36
CA PHE A 12 16.38 14.99 8.77
C PHE A 12 17.83 15.21 8.33
N THR A 13 18.79 14.43 8.80
CA THR A 13 20.21 14.55 8.45
C THR A 13 20.62 13.73 7.23
N GLN A 14 19.65 13.09 6.55
CA GLN A 14 19.92 12.20 5.43
C GLN A 14 20.44 12.94 4.17
N PRO A 15 21.25 12.28 3.34
CA PRO A 15 21.74 12.82 2.07
C PRO A 15 20.63 13.25 1.12
N LYS A 16 20.89 14.23 0.25
CA LYS A 16 19.93 14.72 -0.74
C LYS A 16 19.36 13.63 -1.65
N ALA A 17 20.12 12.58 -1.95
CA ALA A 17 19.66 11.42 -2.71
C ALA A 17 18.54 10.66 -2.00
N VAL A 18 18.64 10.49 -0.68
CA VAL A 18 17.61 9.85 0.16
C VAL A 18 16.31 10.65 0.13
N TRP A 19 16.41 11.98 0.24
CA TRP A 19 15.24 12.88 0.13
C TRP A 19 14.59 12.83 -1.25
N ALA A 20 15.38 12.73 -2.32
CA ALA A 20 14.85 12.58 -3.68
C ALA A 20 14.05 11.29 -3.85
N ILE A 21 14.55 10.17 -3.30
CA ILE A 21 13.83 8.89 -3.35
C ILE A 21 12.59 8.94 -2.45
N ALA A 22 12.67 9.54 -1.25
CA ALA A 22 11.53 9.70 -0.35
C ALA A 22 10.43 10.56 -0.97
N PHE A 23 10.77 11.66 -1.64
CA PHE A 23 9.83 12.48 -2.39
C PHE A 23 9.14 11.66 -3.50
N ALA A 24 9.90 10.95 -4.33
CA ALA A 24 9.33 10.12 -5.38
C ALA A 24 8.48 8.97 -4.80
N ALA A 25 8.84 8.42 -3.64
CA ALA A 25 8.04 7.44 -2.92
C ALA A 25 6.71 8.05 -2.44
N THR A 26 6.74 9.25 -1.84
CA THR A 26 5.51 9.96 -1.46
C THR A 26 4.56 10.11 -2.65
N VAL A 27 5.06 10.57 -3.80
CA VAL A 27 4.24 10.73 -5.01
C VAL A 27 3.75 9.39 -5.57
N SER A 28 4.58 8.34 -5.48
CA SER A 28 4.22 6.98 -5.93
C SER A 28 3.05 6.42 -5.11
N PHE A 29 3.11 6.53 -3.79
CA PHE A 29 2.04 6.08 -2.89
C PHE A 29 0.79 6.98 -3.00
N MET A 30 0.98 8.28 -3.18
CA MET A 30 -0.09 9.22 -3.48
C MET A 30 -0.88 8.82 -4.74
N GLY A 31 -0.19 8.34 -5.79
CA GLY A 31 -0.81 7.88 -7.04
C GLY A 31 -1.76 6.68 -6.90
N ILE A 32 -1.73 5.97 -5.78
CA ILE A 32 -2.70 4.90 -5.47
C ILE A 32 -4.06 5.53 -5.11
N GLY A 33 -4.09 6.44 -4.15
CA GLY A 33 -5.33 7.04 -3.64
C GLY A 33 -5.83 8.26 -4.41
N LEU A 34 -5.02 8.79 -5.33
CA LEU A 34 -5.34 10.01 -6.09
C LEU A 34 -6.51 9.81 -7.07
N VAL A 35 -6.75 8.57 -7.51
CA VAL A 35 -7.81 8.24 -8.48
C VAL A 35 -9.16 7.99 -7.79
N ASP A 36 -9.18 7.63 -6.50
CA ASP A 36 -10.42 7.32 -5.78
C ASP A 36 -11.48 8.43 -5.89
N PRO A 37 -11.15 9.71 -5.61
CA PRO A 37 -12.15 10.78 -5.61
C PRO A 37 -12.66 11.14 -7.00
N ILE A 38 -11.94 10.79 -8.06
CA ILE A 38 -12.30 11.15 -9.44
C ILE A 38 -12.99 10.05 -10.21
N LEU A 39 -13.14 8.85 -9.65
CA LEU A 39 -13.83 7.73 -10.33
C LEU A 39 -15.25 8.09 -10.79
N PRO A 40 -16.11 8.70 -9.95
CA PRO A 40 -17.44 9.11 -10.39
C PRO A 40 -17.39 10.16 -11.50
N ALA A 41 -16.45 11.11 -11.43
CA ALA A 41 -16.27 12.14 -12.45
C ALA A 41 -15.81 11.55 -13.80
N ILE A 42 -14.88 10.56 -13.79
CA ILE A 42 -14.48 9.82 -14.98
C ILE A 42 -15.67 9.07 -15.56
N SER A 43 -16.43 8.38 -14.71
CA SER A 43 -17.64 7.64 -15.12
C SER A 43 -18.64 8.55 -15.83
N ALA A 44 -18.94 9.71 -15.25
CA ALA A 44 -19.91 10.65 -15.81
C ALA A 44 -19.43 11.34 -17.10
N GLN A 45 -18.14 11.75 -17.16
CA GLN A 45 -17.62 12.53 -18.30
C GLN A 45 -17.18 11.69 -19.50
N LEU A 46 -16.92 10.40 -19.31
CA LEU A 46 -16.55 9.47 -20.39
C LEU A 46 -17.64 8.43 -20.70
N ASP A 47 -18.90 8.70 -20.25
CA ASP A 47 -20.04 7.80 -20.43
C ASP A 47 -19.73 6.33 -20.05
N ALA A 48 -18.96 6.15 -18.97
CA ALA A 48 -18.51 4.86 -18.48
C ALA A 48 -19.38 4.39 -17.32
N THR A 49 -19.63 3.09 -17.25
CA THR A 49 -20.28 2.51 -16.07
C THR A 49 -19.33 2.57 -14.85
N PRO A 50 -19.85 2.60 -13.60
CA PRO A 50 -19.03 2.48 -12.40
C PRO A 50 -18.11 1.25 -12.44
N SER A 51 -18.61 0.13 -12.99
CA SER A 51 -17.82 -1.10 -13.18
C SER A 51 -16.60 -0.87 -14.10
N GLN A 52 -16.76 -0.15 -15.19
CA GLN A 52 -15.67 0.19 -16.10
C GLN A 52 -14.67 1.15 -15.44
N ALA A 53 -15.14 2.17 -14.72
CA ALA A 53 -14.25 3.09 -14.01
C ALA A 53 -13.41 2.38 -12.96
N MET A 54 -13.96 1.41 -12.24
CA MET A 54 -13.21 0.61 -11.26
C MET A 54 -12.14 -0.29 -11.90
N LEU A 55 -12.22 -0.63 -13.21
CA LEU A 55 -11.15 -1.36 -13.89
C LEU A 55 -9.83 -0.57 -14.01
N LEU A 56 -9.86 0.75 -13.76
CA LEU A 56 -8.65 1.55 -13.61
C LEU A 56 -7.76 1.04 -12.46
N PHE A 57 -8.38 0.59 -11.36
CA PHE A 57 -7.65 -0.06 -10.25
C PHE A 57 -7.23 -1.47 -10.62
N THR A 58 -8.14 -2.25 -11.20
CA THR A 58 -7.87 -3.63 -11.57
C THR A 58 -6.65 -3.74 -12.49
N SER A 59 -6.61 -2.96 -13.57
CA SER A 59 -5.50 -3.00 -14.55
C SER A 59 -4.17 -2.60 -13.91
N TYR A 60 -4.18 -1.53 -13.12
CA TYR A 60 -3.02 -1.04 -12.41
C TYR A 60 -2.49 -2.06 -11.38
N LEU A 61 -3.36 -2.56 -10.50
CA LEU A 61 -2.96 -3.48 -9.43
C LEU A 61 -2.60 -4.86 -9.96
N PHE A 62 -3.26 -5.34 -11.01
CA PHE A 62 -2.98 -6.63 -11.63
C PHE A 62 -1.58 -6.66 -12.25
N ILE A 63 -1.24 -5.65 -13.05
CA ILE A 63 0.10 -5.55 -13.62
C ILE A 63 1.15 -5.28 -12.54
N THR A 64 0.83 -4.45 -11.53
CA THR A 64 1.70 -4.24 -10.37
C THR A 64 1.99 -5.57 -9.66
N ALA A 65 0.97 -6.38 -9.40
CA ALA A 65 1.09 -7.67 -8.74
C ALA A 65 2.00 -8.64 -9.52
N ILE A 66 1.76 -8.79 -10.81
CA ILE A 66 2.58 -9.66 -11.67
C ILE A 66 4.03 -9.16 -11.72
N ALA A 67 4.21 -7.86 -11.95
CA ALA A 67 5.54 -7.26 -12.07
C ALA A 67 6.35 -7.43 -10.78
N MET A 68 5.72 -7.33 -9.61
CA MET A 68 6.40 -7.48 -8.31
C MET A 68 7.10 -8.83 -8.15
N PHE A 69 6.59 -9.91 -8.72
CA PHE A 69 7.28 -11.20 -8.68
C PHE A 69 8.64 -11.19 -9.41
N PHE A 70 8.83 -10.28 -10.36
CA PHE A 70 10.02 -10.22 -11.20
C PHE A 70 10.93 -9.03 -10.89
N THR A 71 10.52 -8.09 -10.05
CA THR A 71 11.28 -6.85 -9.79
C THR A 71 12.65 -7.10 -9.18
N SER A 72 12.78 -8.01 -8.21
CA SER A 72 14.08 -8.37 -7.61
C SER A 72 15.04 -8.97 -8.65
N TRP A 73 14.53 -9.83 -9.55
CA TRP A 73 15.32 -10.36 -10.66
C TRP A 73 15.75 -9.25 -11.61
N PHE A 74 14.84 -8.38 -12.02
CA PHE A 74 15.13 -7.27 -12.92
C PHE A 74 16.19 -6.33 -12.31
N ALA A 75 16.01 -5.92 -11.05
CA ALA A 75 16.96 -5.07 -10.33
C ALA A 75 18.36 -5.70 -10.21
N SER A 76 18.44 -7.03 -10.04
CA SER A 76 19.71 -7.75 -9.98
C SER A 76 20.46 -7.76 -11.31
N ARG A 77 19.78 -7.53 -12.43
CA ARG A 77 20.37 -7.49 -13.80
C ARG A 77 20.80 -6.10 -14.21
N VAL A 78 19.91 -5.10 -14.02
CA VAL A 78 20.15 -3.73 -14.51
C VAL A 78 20.68 -2.78 -13.42
N GLY A 79 20.57 -3.16 -12.16
CA GLY A 79 20.94 -2.36 -10.98
C GLY A 79 19.79 -1.55 -10.43
N VAL A 80 19.84 -1.26 -9.11
CA VAL A 80 18.78 -0.57 -8.35
C VAL A 80 18.44 0.79 -8.94
N ARG A 81 19.45 1.66 -9.15
CA ARG A 81 19.24 3.00 -9.74
C ARG A 81 18.55 2.96 -11.09
N THR A 82 18.98 2.07 -11.98
CA THR A 82 18.40 1.95 -13.33
C THR A 82 16.96 1.48 -13.26
N THR A 83 16.66 0.53 -12.36
CA THR A 83 15.28 0.04 -12.11
C THR A 83 14.36 1.15 -11.64
N LEU A 84 14.81 1.97 -10.67
CA LEU A 84 14.07 3.14 -10.20
C LEU A 84 13.77 4.13 -11.33
N LEU A 85 14.79 4.49 -12.13
CA LEU A 85 14.63 5.45 -13.22
C LEU A 85 13.70 4.94 -14.32
N ILE A 86 13.77 3.65 -14.66
CA ILE A 86 12.83 3.03 -15.61
C ILE A 86 11.41 3.06 -15.02
N GLY A 87 11.26 2.68 -13.75
CA GLY A 87 9.96 2.71 -13.06
C GLY A 87 9.32 4.11 -13.08
N LEU A 88 10.08 5.14 -12.69
CA LEU A 88 9.61 6.53 -12.72
C LEU A 88 9.31 7.03 -14.14
N ALA A 89 10.16 6.73 -15.12
CA ALA A 89 9.93 7.12 -16.51
C ALA A 89 8.63 6.51 -17.05
N LEU A 90 8.35 5.24 -16.76
CA LEU A 90 7.08 4.60 -17.12
C LEU A 90 5.89 5.31 -16.45
N VAL A 91 5.97 5.61 -15.15
CA VAL A 91 4.89 6.35 -14.46
C VAL A 91 4.65 7.71 -15.11
N VAL A 92 5.71 8.50 -15.38
CA VAL A 92 5.61 9.81 -16.02
C VAL A 92 4.91 9.70 -17.37
N VAL A 93 5.39 8.79 -18.24
CA VAL A 93 4.85 8.63 -19.59
C VAL A 93 3.40 8.20 -19.57
N PHE A 94 3.07 7.15 -18.81
CA PHE A 94 1.72 6.61 -18.77
C PHE A 94 0.72 7.52 -18.04
N ALA A 95 1.14 8.27 -17.01
CA ALA A 95 0.29 9.27 -16.37
C ALA A 95 0.03 10.46 -17.32
N ALA A 96 1.05 10.95 -18.02
CA ALA A 96 0.89 12.00 -19.03
C ALA A 96 -0.06 11.58 -20.15
N LEU A 97 0.10 10.37 -20.70
CA LEU A 97 -0.79 9.83 -21.74
C LEU A 97 -2.24 9.66 -21.20
N ALA A 98 -2.41 9.17 -19.97
CA ALA A 98 -3.73 9.03 -19.37
C ALA A 98 -4.47 10.38 -19.27
N SER A 99 -3.76 11.47 -19.04
CA SER A 99 -4.35 12.82 -18.98
C SER A 99 -4.92 13.29 -20.33
N THR A 100 -4.45 12.75 -21.44
CA THR A 100 -4.90 13.11 -22.81
C THR A 100 -5.93 12.15 -23.38
N SER A 101 -6.28 11.08 -22.66
CA SER A 101 -7.18 10.04 -23.13
C SER A 101 -8.58 10.56 -23.43
N GLY A 102 -9.21 9.99 -24.45
CA GLY A 102 -10.58 10.27 -24.86
C GLY A 102 -11.61 9.22 -24.41
N SER A 103 -11.15 8.08 -23.88
CA SER A 103 -12.04 6.99 -23.45
C SER A 103 -11.54 6.32 -22.17
N VAL A 104 -12.46 5.74 -21.40
CA VAL A 104 -12.12 4.98 -20.18
C VAL A 104 -11.25 3.77 -20.49
N ASN A 105 -11.42 3.12 -21.64
CA ASN A 105 -10.65 1.94 -22.03
C ASN A 105 -9.17 2.29 -22.30
N GLU A 106 -8.89 3.46 -22.88
CA GLU A 106 -7.51 3.96 -23.02
C GLU A 106 -6.87 4.17 -21.64
N ILE A 107 -7.60 4.81 -20.71
CA ILE A 107 -7.08 5.05 -19.36
C ILE A 107 -6.79 3.70 -18.65
N ILE A 108 -7.68 2.70 -18.78
CA ILE A 108 -7.48 1.35 -18.23
C ILE A 108 -6.16 0.75 -18.75
N GLY A 109 -5.91 0.80 -20.06
CA GLY A 109 -4.67 0.31 -20.66
C GLY A 109 -3.44 1.06 -20.18
N LEU A 110 -3.51 2.39 -20.11
CA LEU A 110 -2.40 3.24 -19.66
C LEU A 110 -2.11 3.07 -18.16
N ARG A 111 -3.13 2.82 -17.36
CA ARG A 111 -2.98 2.49 -15.93
C ARG A 111 -2.23 1.17 -15.72
N ALA A 112 -2.37 0.20 -16.61
CA ALA A 112 -1.57 -1.03 -16.59
C ALA A 112 -0.07 -0.73 -16.75
N GLY A 113 0.30 0.11 -17.72
CA GLY A 113 1.69 0.56 -17.90
C GLY A 113 2.23 1.38 -16.72
N TRP A 114 1.40 2.22 -16.13
CA TRP A 114 1.73 2.92 -14.88
C TRP A 114 1.98 1.92 -13.75
N GLY A 115 1.13 0.89 -13.58
CA GLY A 115 1.29 -0.17 -12.59
C GLY A 115 2.64 -0.90 -12.70
N LEU A 116 3.10 -1.17 -13.92
CA LEU A 116 4.43 -1.72 -14.16
C LEU A 116 5.54 -0.79 -13.64
N GLY A 117 5.45 0.50 -13.97
CA GLY A 117 6.41 1.50 -13.48
C GLY A 117 6.43 1.59 -11.96
N ASN A 118 5.25 1.59 -11.35
CA ASN A 118 5.10 1.66 -9.89
C ASN A 118 5.67 0.43 -9.18
N ALA A 119 5.46 -0.77 -9.73
CA ALA A 119 6.04 -2.01 -9.20
C ALA A 119 7.57 -1.96 -9.19
N LEU A 120 8.18 -1.54 -10.29
CA LEU A 120 9.63 -1.39 -10.40
C LEU A 120 10.17 -0.36 -9.41
N PHE A 121 9.47 0.76 -9.24
CA PHE A 121 9.89 1.82 -8.34
C PHE A 121 9.75 1.41 -6.86
N ILE A 122 8.55 1.05 -6.40
CA ILE A 122 8.27 0.75 -4.98
C ILE A 122 9.15 -0.38 -4.46
N SER A 123 9.29 -1.47 -5.23
CA SER A 123 10.07 -2.64 -4.82
C SER A 123 11.57 -2.35 -4.63
N THR A 124 12.09 -1.31 -5.28
CA THR A 124 13.51 -0.96 -5.23
C THR A 124 13.81 0.28 -4.40
N ALA A 125 12.79 1.09 -4.11
CA ALA A 125 12.95 2.37 -3.42
C ALA A 125 13.54 2.21 -2.01
N LEU A 126 13.07 1.24 -1.23
CA LEU A 126 13.61 0.99 0.12
C LEU A 126 15.09 0.57 0.07
N ALA A 127 15.46 -0.32 -0.84
CA ALA A 127 16.85 -0.74 -1.01
C ALA A 127 17.75 0.44 -1.43
N ALA A 128 17.27 1.29 -2.34
CA ALA A 128 17.98 2.47 -2.79
C ALA A 128 18.14 3.54 -1.69
N ILE A 129 17.12 3.73 -0.84
CA ILE A 129 17.19 4.63 0.30
C ILE A 129 18.27 4.16 1.28
N VAL A 130 18.25 2.86 1.64
CA VAL A 130 19.24 2.28 2.55
C VAL A 130 20.65 2.36 1.97
N GLY A 131 20.82 2.06 0.68
CA GLY A 131 22.12 2.15 0.01
C GLY A 131 22.67 3.57 -0.14
N ALA A 132 21.78 4.57 -0.23
CA ALA A 132 22.16 5.98 -0.37
C ALA A 132 22.47 6.68 0.97
N THR A 133 22.28 6.01 2.12
CA THR A 133 22.60 6.57 3.45
C THR A 133 24.11 6.64 3.72
N ALA A 134 24.53 7.66 4.44
CA ALA A 134 25.92 7.84 4.87
C ALA A 134 26.20 7.31 6.28
N GLY A 135 25.28 6.59 6.91
CA GLY A 135 25.37 6.11 8.29
C GLY A 135 24.35 5.01 8.59
N PRO A 136 23.93 4.82 9.84
CA PRO A 136 22.92 3.83 10.20
C PRO A 136 21.63 3.99 9.40
N SER A 137 21.10 2.90 8.86
CA SER A 137 19.95 2.92 7.93
C SER A 137 18.61 3.29 8.59
N GLY A 138 18.53 3.30 9.92
CA GLY A 138 17.29 3.53 10.66
C GLY A 138 16.59 4.85 10.32
N GLY A 139 17.32 5.97 10.24
CA GLY A 139 16.76 7.26 9.87
C GLY A 139 16.20 7.30 8.44
N ALA A 140 16.82 6.59 7.51
CA ALA A 140 16.34 6.49 6.13
C ALA A 140 15.09 5.62 6.01
N ILE A 141 15.00 4.55 6.79
CA ILE A 141 13.81 3.70 6.86
C ILE A 141 12.63 4.50 7.43
N ILE A 142 12.84 5.26 8.51
CA ILE A 142 11.81 6.16 9.07
C ILE A 142 11.33 7.15 8.01
N LEU A 143 12.24 7.74 7.23
CA LEU A 143 11.88 8.69 6.17
C LEU A 143 11.06 8.01 5.07
N TYR A 144 11.38 6.78 4.69
CA TYR A 144 10.62 6.01 3.70
C TYR A 144 9.20 5.67 4.19
N GLU A 145 9.07 5.20 5.43
CA GLU A 145 7.76 4.90 6.03
C GLU A 145 6.91 6.17 6.20
N THR A 146 7.55 7.29 6.56
CA THR A 146 6.90 8.60 6.62
C THR A 146 6.42 9.02 5.23
N ALA A 147 7.23 8.84 4.20
CA ALA A 147 6.87 9.14 2.80
C ALA A 147 5.65 8.30 2.34
N LEU A 148 5.60 7.02 2.72
CA LEU A 148 4.48 6.13 2.46
C LEU A 148 3.20 6.65 3.13
N GLY A 149 3.27 6.95 4.43
CA GLY A 149 2.12 7.45 5.20
C GLY A 149 1.58 8.78 4.65
N ILE A 150 2.48 9.74 4.40
CA ILE A 150 2.13 11.05 3.83
C ILE A 150 1.53 10.86 2.42
N GLY A 151 2.12 10.03 1.58
CA GLY A 151 1.63 9.75 0.23
C GLY A 151 0.20 9.22 0.25
N MET A 152 -0.07 8.22 1.08
CA MET A 152 -1.42 7.64 1.20
C MET A 152 -2.46 8.62 1.74
N ALA A 153 -2.07 9.51 2.67
CA ALA A 153 -2.96 10.54 3.19
C ALA A 153 -3.23 11.66 2.18
N LEU A 154 -2.18 12.18 1.53
CA LEU A 154 -2.31 13.30 0.59
C LEU A 154 -2.91 12.89 -0.76
N GLY A 155 -2.82 11.61 -1.14
CA GLY A 155 -3.33 11.11 -2.42
C GLY A 155 -4.79 11.50 -2.67
N PRO A 156 -5.72 11.05 -1.84
CA PRO A 156 -7.14 11.38 -1.99
C PRO A 156 -7.44 12.88 -1.90
N LEU A 157 -6.73 13.62 -1.03
CA LEU A 157 -6.92 15.06 -0.89
C LEU A 157 -6.55 15.81 -2.18
N LEU A 158 -5.36 15.52 -2.72
CA LEU A 158 -4.90 16.13 -3.98
C LEU A 158 -5.72 15.62 -5.17
N GLY A 159 -6.15 14.36 -5.14
CA GLY A 159 -7.08 13.78 -6.10
C GLY A 159 -8.41 14.54 -6.12
N GLY A 160 -8.97 14.84 -4.96
CA GLY A 160 -10.19 15.63 -4.82
C GLY A 160 -10.00 17.07 -5.26
N LEU A 161 -8.92 17.73 -4.79
CA LEU A 161 -8.61 19.14 -5.13
C LEU A 161 -8.37 19.33 -6.63
N LEU A 162 -7.51 18.53 -7.23
CA LEU A 162 -7.23 18.59 -8.67
C LEU A 162 -8.43 18.09 -9.48
N GLY A 163 -9.12 17.06 -9.00
CA GLY A 163 -10.28 16.47 -9.61
C GLY A 163 -11.48 17.41 -9.68
N SER A 164 -11.60 18.37 -8.75
CA SER A 164 -12.63 19.41 -8.81
C SER A 164 -12.41 20.41 -9.97
N ILE A 165 -11.18 20.54 -10.47
CA ILE A 165 -10.85 21.34 -11.64
C ILE A 165 -11.14 20.55 -12.91
N SER A 166 -10.60 19.33 -12.99
CA SER A 166 -10.80 18.37 -14.08
C SER A 166 -10.36 16.99 -13.64
N TRP A 167 -11.05 15.92 -14.07
CA TRP A 167 -10.59 14.56 -13.84
C TRP A 167 -9.21 14.26 -14.45
N ARG A 168 -8.76 15.08 -15.40
CA ARG A 168 -7.41 14.99 -16.02
C ARG A 168 -6.31 15.56 -15.15
N ALA A 169 -6.62 16.55 -14.31
CA ALA A 169 -5.64 17.28 -13.52
C ALA A 169 -4.84 16.41 -12.54
N PRO A 170 -5.43 15.39 -11.85
CA PRO A 170 -4.68 14.45 -11.03
C PRO A 170 -3.61 13.67 -11.80
N PHE A 171 -3.90 13.25 -13.03
CA PHE A 171 -2.94 12.56 -13.90
C PHE A 171 -1.77 13.46 -14.30
N ILE A 172 -2.08 14.72 -14.69
CA ILE A 172 -1.07 15.73 -15.01
C ILE A 172 -0.20 16.02 -13.78
N GLY A 173 -0.83 16.25 -12.63
CA GLY A 173 -0.12 16.49 -11.38
C GLY A 173 0.85 15.39 -11.02
N THR A 174 0.41 14.14 -11.14
CA THR A 174 1.29 12.98 -10.93
C THR A 174 2.44 12.94 -11.93
N ALA A 175 2.17 13.15 -13.22
CA ALA A 175 3.22 13.15 -14.24
C ALA A 175 4.28 14.20 -13.96
N VAL A 176 3.88 15.42 -13.58
CA VAL A 176 4.79 16.51 -13.26
C VAL A 176 5.62 16.20 -11.99
N LEU A 177 4.97 15.80 -10.90
CA LEU A 177 5.66 15.49 -9.65
C LEU A 177 6.63 14.30 -9.81
N MET A 178 6.22 13.26 -10.55
CA MET A 178 7.09 12.12 -10.85
C MET A 178 8.25 12.50 -11.78
N ALA A 179 8.05 13.41 -12.73
CA ALA A 179 9.13 13.93 -13.56
C ALA A 179 10.17 14.69 -12.72
N ILE A 180 9.72 15.48 -11.74
CA ILE A 180 10.61 16.15 -10.77
C ILE A 180 11.40 15.09 -9.97
N GLY A 181 10.73 14.06 -9.47
CA GLY A 181 11.37 12.94 -8.77
C GLY A 181 12.38 12.19 -9.65
N LEU A 182 12.03 11.93 -10.92
CA LEU A 182 12.90 11.30 -11.92
C LEU A 182 14.19 12.11 -12.13
N VAL A 183 14.07 13.43 -12.36
CA VAL A 183 15.22 14.33 -12.54
C VAL A 183 16.06 14.39 -11.27
N ALA A 184 15.43 14.52 -10.10
CA ALA A 184 16.13 14.56 -8.83
C ALA A 184 16.94 13.27 -8.57
N ILE A 185 16.36 12.09 -8.81
CA ILE A 185 17.07 10.80 -8.67
C ILE A 185 18.16 10.65 -9.73
N LEU A 186 17.91 11.08 -10.97
CA LEU A 186 18.89 11.04 -12.04
C LEU A 186 20.16 11.84 -11.69
N VAL A 187 19.98 13.00 -11.06
CA VAL A 187 21.09 13.91 -10.71
C VAL A 187 21.76 13.52 -9.39
N LEU A 188 20.97 13.15 -8.36
CA LEU A 188 21.46 13.01 -7.01
C LEU A 188 21.86 11.59 -6.63
N LEU A 189 21.22 10.55 -7.19
CA LEU A 189 21.50 9.16 -6.84
C LEU A 189 22.70 8.66 -7.67
N ARG A 190 23.76 8.25 -6.96
CA ARG A 190 24.93 7.64 -7.59
C ARG A 190 24.65 6.20 -8.00
N ARG A 191 25.44 5.67 -8.93
CA ARG A 191 25.39 4.25 -9.29
C ARG A 191 26.02 3.43 -8.17
N GLU A 192 25.31 2.43 -7.71
CA GLU A 192 25.79 1.45 -6.74
C GLU A 192 26.17 0.15 -7.46
N PRO A 193 27.00 -0.70 -6.81
CA PRO A 193 27.23 -2.05 -7.29
C PRO A 193 25.91 -2.81 -7.47
N ARG A 194 25.87 -3.66 -8.50
CA ARG A 194 24.67 -4.46 -8.76
C ARG A 194 24.47 -5.48 -7.62
N PRO A 195 23.23 -5.68 -7.15
CA PRO A 195 22.93 -6.73 -6.19
C PRO A 195 23.32 -8.12 -6.72
N ALA A 196 23.48 -9.09 -5.81
CA ALA A 196 23.68 -10.48 -6.19
C ALA A 196 22.56 -10.96 -7.13
N ARG A 197 22.94 -11.78 -8.11
CA ARG A 197 21.99 -12.28 -9.12
C ARG A 197 20.90 -13.14 -8.47
N VAL A 198 19.65 -12.81 -8.74
CA VAL A 198 18.48 -13.52 -8.25
C VAL A 198 17.81 -14.26 -9.41
N SER A 199 17.26 -15.45 -9.15
CA SER A 199 16.47 -16.20 -10.13
C SER A 199 15.14 -15.47 -10.43
N PRO A 200 14.64 -15.47 -11.69
CA PRO A 200 13.34 -14.88 -12.00
C PRO A 200 12.17 -15.53 -11.23
N LEU A 201 12.33 -16.79 -10.82
CA LEU A 201 11.31 -17.53 -10.07
C LEU A 201 11.54 -17.50 -8.55
N ALA A 202 12.49 -16.69 -8.04
CA ALA A 202 12.82 -16.69 -6.62
C ALA A 202 11.62 -16.32 -5.74
N ALA A 203 10.88 -15.28 -6.10
CA ALA A 203 9.68 -14.85 -5.38
C ALA A 203 8.58 -15.93 -5.41
N LEU A 204 8.34 -16.58 -6.55
CA LEU A 204 7.36 -17.67 -6.65
C LEU A 204 7.79 -18.90 -5.85
N ARG A 205 9.10 -19.22 -5.84
CA ARG A 205 9.62 -20.33 -5.01
C ARG A 205 9.53 -20.03 -3.52
N ALA A 206 9.66 -18.75 -3.13
CA ALA A 206 9.52 -18.32 -1.74
C ALA A 206 8.13 -18.65 -1.16
N LEU A 207 7.07 -18.66 -1.99
CA LEU A 207 5.72 -19.07 -1.57
C LEU A 207 5.61 -20.55 -1.19
N ARG A 208 6.65 -21.37 -1.42
CA ARG A 208 6.70 -22.74 -0.87
C ARG A 208 6.97 -22.73 0.64
N HIS A 209 7.53 -21.65 1.18
CA HIS A 209 7.72 -21.51 2.63
C HIS A 209 6.36 -21.40 3.33
N PRO A 210 6.03 -22.30 4.28
CA PRO A 210 4.67 -22.39 4.81
C PRO A 210 4.17 -21.12 5.51
N ALA A 211 5.04 -20.47 6.29
CA ALA A 211 4.70 -19.22 6.97
C ALA A 211 4.40 -18.09 5.97
N LEU A 212 5.29 -17.88 4.99
CA LEU A 212 5.09 -16.87 3.96
C LEU A 212 3.82 -17.11 3.13
N ARG A 213 3.55 -18.37 2.78
CA ARG A 213 2.33 -18.75 2.07
C ARG A 213 1.07 -18.44 2.90
N THR A 214 1.08 -18.78 4.19
CA THR A 214 -0.03 -18.46 5.11
C THR A 214 -0.30 -16.95 5.13
N LEU A 215 0.74 -16.13 5.33
CA LEU A 215 0.61 -14.67 5.38
C LEU A 215 0.21 -14.08 4.03
N ALA A 216 0.74 -14.60 2.93
CA ALA A 216 0.36 -14.15 1.59
C ALA A 216 -1.12 -14.45 1.27
N LEU A 217 -1.63 -15.63 1.63
CA LEU A 217 -3.04 -15.97 1.49
C LEU A 217 -3.94 -15.12 2.41
N THR A 218 -3.53 -14.90 3.65
CA THR A 218 -4.21 -13.95 4.54
C THR A 218 -4.29 -12.56 3.90
N ALA A 219 -3.17 -12.11 3.30
CA ALA A 219 -3.08 -10.80 2.67
C ALA A 219 -3.93 -10.65 1.40
N VAL A 220 -4.10 -11.68 0.58
CA VAL A 220 -5.00 -11.65 -0.59
C VAL A 220 -6.40 -11.27 -0.18
N PHE A 221 -6.96 -12.00 0.79
CA PHE A 221 -8.34 -11.79 1.24
C PHE A 221 -8.52 -10.46 1.96
N TYR A 222 -7.56 -10.06 2.78
CA TYR A 222 -7.54 -8.77 3.42
C TYR A 222 -7.48 -7.62 2.40
N ASN A 223 -6.60 -7.71 1.40
CA ASN A 223 -6.49 -6.67 0.37
C ASN A 223 -7.71 -6.60 -0.56
N PHE A 224 -8.42 -7.70 -0.76
CA PHE A 224 -9.73 -7.64 -1.43
C PHE A 224 -10.66 -6.67 -0.70
N ALA A 225 -10.81 -6.80 0.62
CA ALA A 225 -11.64 -5.91 1.42
C ALA A 225 -11.12 -4.47 1.43
N PHE A 226 -9.80 -4.29 1.57
CA PHE A 226 -9.14 -2.99 1.53
C PHE A 226 -9.46 -2.23 0.23
N PHE A 227 -9.28 -2.86 -0.94
CA PHE A 227 -9.54 -2.21 -2.22
C PHE A 227 -11.02 -2.16 -2.59
N THR A 228 -11.88 -3.00 -2.00
CA THR A 228 -13.33 -2.79 -2.05
C THR A 228 -13.70 -1.48 -1.38
N LEU A 229 -13.15 -1.20 -0.18
CA LEU A 229 -13.39 0.08 0.50
C LEU A 229 -12.90 1.26 -0.33
N LEU A 230 -11.68 1.23 -0.86
CA LEU A 230 -11.10 2.34 -1.62
C LEU A 230 -11.82 2.58 -2.96
N ALA A 231 -11.87 1.56 -3.81
CA ALA A 231 -12.30 1.72 -5.19
C ALA A 231 -13.83 1.77 -5.35
N TYR A 232 -14.59 1.12 -4.45
CA TYR A 232 -16.04 1.04 -4.58
C TYR A 232 -16.77 2.13 -3.80
N SER A 233 -16.32 2.51 -2.59
CA SER A 233 -17.05 3.41 -1.69
C SER A 233 -17.32 4.82 -2.24
N PRO A 234 -16.55 5.40 -3.16
CA PRO A 234 -16.91 6.67 -3.79
C PRO A 234 -18.31 6.70 -4.40
N PHE A 235 -18.73 5.61 -5.06
CA PHE A 235 -20.02 5.54 -5.76
C PHE A 235 -21.23 5.51 -4.81
N PRO A 236 -21.35 4.61 -3.81
CA PRO A 236 -22.46 4.67 -2.86
C PRO A 236 -22.44 5.93 -1.99
N LEU A 237 -21.27 6.52 -1.73
CA LEU A 237 -21.17 7.79 -1.00
C LEU A 237 -21.78 8.95 -1.80
N GLU A 238 -21.47 9.07 -3.09
CA GLU A 238 -22.05 10.06 -3.99
C GLU A 238 -23.57 9.85 -4.13
N ALA A 239 -24.02 8.60 -4.33
CA ALA A 239 -25.44 8.27 -4.41
C ALA A 239 -26.20 8.61 -3.13
N ALA A 240 -25.63 8.31 -1.95
CA ALA A 240 -26.23 8.64 -0.66
C ALA A 240 -26.30 10.16 -0.40
N ALA A 241 -25.34 10.92 -0.88
CA ALA A 241 -25.32 12.38 -0.82
C ALA A 241 -26.40 12.99 -1.76
N ALA A 242 -26.47 12.50 -2.99
CA ALA A 242 -27.49 12.93 -3.97
C ALA A 242 -28.90 12.66 -3.46
N ALA A 243 -29.15 11.52 -2.81
CA ALA A 243 -30.44 11.21 -2.18
C ALA A 243 -30.85 12.20 -1.06
N ARG A 244 -29.89 12.95 -0.51
CA ARG A 244 -30.11 14.03 0.47
C ARG A 244 -30.17 15.41 -0.15
N GLY A 245 -30.09 15.51 -1.47
CA GLY A 245 -30.04 16.80 -2.18
C GLY A 245 -28.72 17.57 -1.96
N THR A 246 -27.64 16.87 -1.58
CA THR A 246 -26.33 17.45 -1.35
C THR A 246 -25.40 17.07 -2.51
N GLU A 247 -24.77 18.09 -3.13
CA GLU A 247 -23.67 17.83 -4.08
C GLU A 247 -22.42 17.39 -3.32
N PHE A 248 -21.92 16.20 -3.63
CA PHE A 248 -20.76 15.60 -2.99
C PHE A 248 -19.78 15.09 -4.04
N GLY A 249 -19.10 16.01 -4.68
CA GLY A 249 -18.17 15.72 -5.76
C GLY A 249 -16.77 15.30 -5.26
N ALA A 250 -15.80 15.32 -6.18
CA ALA A 250 -14.44 14.84 -5.95
C ALA A 250 -13.77 15.43 -4.70
N MET A 251 -13.99 16.74 -4.42
CA MET A 251 -13.44 17.39 -3.23
C MET A 251 -13.99 16.79 -1.93
N GLY A 252 -15.29 16.51 -1.86
CA GLY A 252 -15.92 15.91 -0.68
C GLY A 252 -15.41 14.48 -0.46
N ILE A 253 -15.38 13.67 -1.52
CA ILE A 253 -14.83 12.30 -1.49
C ILE A 253 -13.35 12.35 -1.09
N GLY A 254 -12.57 13.23 -1.68
CA GLY A 254 -11.15 13.45 -1.35
C GLY A 254 -10.93 13.79 0.12
N GLY A 255 -11.79 14.63 0.71
CA GLY A 255 -11.76 14.99 2.13
C GLY A 255 -12.02 13.79 3.05
N VAL A 256 -12.99 12.93 2.71
CA VAL A 256 -13.27 11.71 3.48
C VAL A 256 -12.08 10.75 3.44
N PHE A 257 -11.52 10.49 2.26
CA PHE A 257 -10.37 9.61 2.12
C PHE A 257 -9.06 10.22 2.64
N PHE A 258 -8.95 11.54 2.68
CA PHE A 258 -7.87 12.21 3.42
C PHE A 258 -7.96 11.91 4.92
N GLY A 259 -9.15 12.06 5.52
CA GLY A 259 -9.40 11.69 6.91
C GLY A 259 -9.06 10.22 7.19
N TRP A 260 -9.47 9.32 6.29
CA TRP A 260 -9.08 7.91 6.31
C TRP A 260 -7.55 7.71 6.28
N GLY A 261 -6.85 8.40 5.36
CA GLY A 261 -5.39 8.30 5.21
C GLY A 261 -4.63 8.84 6.42
N VAL A 262 -5.09 9.95 7.01
CA VAL A 262 -4.52 10.49 8.26
C VAL A 262 -4.70 9.51 9.41
N CYS A 263 -5.89 8.94 9.58
CA CYS A 263 -6.16 7.92 10.59
C CYS A 263 -5.25 6.69 10.39
N LEU A 264 -5.09 6.22 9.14
CA LEU A 264 -4.20 5.13 8.80
C LEU A 264 -2.75 5.44 9.17
N ALA A 265 -2.24 6.62 8.81
CA ALA A 265 -0.87 7.02 9.11
C ALA A 265 -0.61 7.10 10.63
N ILE A 266 -1.54 7.69 11.38
CA ILE A 266 -1.43 7.80 12.84
C ILE A 266 -1.38 6.41 13.49
N THR A 267 -2.30 5.52 13.12
CA THR A 267 -2.36 4.19 13.74
C THR A 267 -1.23 3.28 13.30
N SER A 268 -0.75 3.40 12.08
CA SER A 268 0.40 2.67 11.57
C SER A 268 1.67 2.97 12.37
N VAL A 269 1.89 4.25 12.70
CA VAL A 269 3.12 4.71 13.36
C VAL A 269 3.04 4.58 14.90
N PHE A 270 1.89 4.95 15.49
CA PHE A 270 1.80 5.10 16.95
C PHE A 270 1.05 3.96 17.63
N VAL A 271 -0.01 3.41 17.01
CA VAL A 271 -0.87 2.42 17.65
C VAL A 271 -0.40 1.00 17.36
N ALA A 272 -0.04 0.69 16.13
CA ALA A 272 0.36 -0.65 15.74
C ALA A 272 1.54 -1.18 16.56
N PRO A 273 2.67 -0.44 16.73
CA PRO A 273 3.80 -0.93 17.53
C PRO A 273 3.46 -1.13 19.01
N VAL A 274 2.58 -0.30 19.57
CA VAL A 274 2.13 -0.46 20.95
C VAL A 274 1.26 -1.71 21.11
N LEU A 275 0.36 -1.93 20.15
CA LEU A 275 -0.57 -3.05 20.20
C LEU A 275 0.14 -4.38 19.95
N THR A 276 1.05 -4.43 18.97
CA THR A 276 1.83 -5.65 18.66
C THR A 276 2.74 -6.05 19.83
N ARG A 277 3.31 -5.09 20.56
CA ARG A 277 4.08 -5.37 21.78
C ARG A 277 3.21 -5.80 22.96
N ALA A 278 2.00 -5.22 23.09
CA ALA A 278 1.13 -5.48 24.24
C ALA A 278 0.47 -6.87 24.17
N ILE A 279 -0.04 -7.26 23.02
CA ILE A 279 -0.82 -8.51 22.86
C ILE A 279 -0.18 -9.50 21.87
N GLY A 280 0.93 -9.13 21.18
CA GLY A 280 1.60 -9.93 20.17
C GLY A 280 1.05 -9.74 18.75
N LEU A 281 1.83 -10.13 17.75
CA LEU A 281 1.49 -9.95 16.33
C LEU A 281 0.23 -10.70 15.90
N ILE A 282 0.14 -12.01 16.20
CA ILE A 282 -0.98 -12.84 15.76
C ILE A 282 -2.32 -12.42 16.39
N PRO A 283 -2.42 -12.17 17.71
CA PRO A 283 -3.65 -11.62 18.31
C PRO A 283 -4.02 -10.26 17.72
N THR A 284 -3.07 -9.37 17.48
CA THR A 284 -3.30 -8.07 16.83
C THR A 284 -3.93 -8.25 15.45
N LEU A 285 -3.37 -9.14 14.61
CA LEU A 285 -3.91 -9.44 13.29
C LEU A 285 -5.35 -9.99 13.36
N LEU A 286 -5.60 -10.96 14.23
CA LEU A 286 -6.92 -11.58 14.38
C LEU A 286 -7.98 -10.59 14.86
N THR A 287 -7.65 -9.78 15.88
CA THR A 287 -8.55 -8.76 16.42
C THR A 287 -8.87 -7.70 15.37
N THR A 288 -7.84 -7.21 14.65
CA THR A 288 -8.03 -6.19 13.61
C THR A 288 -8.84 -6.72 12.44
N LEU A 289 -8.62 -7.97 11.99
CA LEU A 289 -9.42 -8.62 10.95
C LEU A 289 -10.89 -8.78 11.37
N ALA A 290 -11.15 -9.15 12.64
CA ALA A 290 -12.51 -9.26 13.17
C ALA A 290 -13.21 -7.90 13.18
N LEU A 291 -12.53 -6.84 13.63
CA LEU A 291 -13.08 -5.48 13.64
C LEU A 291 -13.32 -4.96 12.20
N LEU A 292 -12.42 -5.24 11.25
CA LEU A 292 -12.62 -4.92 9.85
C LEU A 292 -13.81 -5.68 9.25
N THR A 293 -14.03 -6.94 9.65
CA THR A 293 -15.21 -7.71 9.23
C THR A 293 -16.49 -7.03 9.70
N LEU A 294 -16.54 -6.64 10.98
CA LEU A 294 -17.69 -5.89 11.52
C LEU A 294 -17.90 -4.55 10.82
N LEU A 295 -16.82 -3.85 10.48
CA LEU A 295 -16.86 -2.60 9.73
C LEU A 295 -17.47 -2.81 8.34
N MET A 296 -17.08 -3.87 7.62
CA MET A 296 -17.65 -4.18 6.30
C MET A 296 -19.15 -4.56 6.39
N VAL A 297 -19.55 -5.28 7.44
CA VAL A 297 -20.98 -5.54 7.73
C VAL A 297 -21.71 -4.23 8.05
N GLY A 298 -21.08 -3.32 8.79
CA GLY A 298 -21.60 -1.98 9.04
C GLY A 298 -21.80 -1.16 7.76
N LEU A 299 -20.83 -1.18 6.84
CA LEU A 299 -20.95 -0.54 5.53
C LEU A 299 -22.08 -1.18 4.69
N PHE A 300 -22.24 -2.50 4.73
CA PHE A 300 -23.40 -3.16 4.12
C PHE A 300 -24.72 -2.65 4.70
N ALA A 301 -24.84 -2.56 6.02
CA ALA A 301 -26.07 -2.11 6.68
C ALA A 301 -26.38 -0.60 6.45
N LEU A 302 -25.33 0.22 6.35
CA LEU A 302 -25.43 1.67 6.27
C LEU A 302 -25.08 2.25 4.88
N HIS A 303 -25.04 1.42 3.82
CA HIS A 303 -24.64 1.84 2.48
C HIS A 303 -25.49 2.93 1.83
N THR A 304 -26.68 3.20 2.36
CA THR A 304 -27.56 4.31 1.94
C THR A 304 -27.41 5.57 2.83
N SER A 305 -26.65 5.47 3.91
CA SER A 305 -26.45 6.57 4.86
C SER A 305 -25.11 7.27 4.59
N MET A 306 -25.15 8.49 4.03
CA MET A 306 -23.94 9.30 3.80
C MET A 306 -23.05 9.40 5.06
N ILE A 307 -23.64 9.75 6.21
CA ILE A 307 -22.89 9.90 7.47
C ILE A 307 -22.33 8.55 7.94
N GLY A 308 -23.11 7.48 7.79
CA GLY A 308 -22.67 6.12 8.13
C GLY A 308 -21.48 5.67 7.29
N ILE A 309 -21.52 5.90 5.97
CA ILE A 309 -20.41 5.57 5.06
C ILE A 309 -19.17 6.38 5.43
N ILE A 310 -19.29 7.71 5.62
CA ILE A 310 -18.16 8.58 5.99
C ILE A 310 -17.51 8.11 7.30
N ALA A 311 -18.31 7.89 8.34
CA ALA A 311 -17.81 7.48 9.64
C ALA A 311 -17.06 6.12 9.55
N LEU A 312 -17.64 5.14 8.85
CA LEU A 312 -17.02 3.82 8.70
C LEU A 312 -15.79 3.84 7.81
N ILE A 313 -15.72 4.67 6.76
CA ILE A 313 -14.49 4.85 5.98
C ILE A 313 -13.36 5.38 6.89
N VAL A 314 -13.62 6.45 7.65
CA VAL A 314 -12.60 7.05 8.53
C VAL A 314 -12.14 6.08 9.61
N VAL A 315 -13.08 5.36 10.26
CA VAL A 315 -12.76 4.29 11.23
C VAL A 315 -11.97 3.16 10.55
N GLY A 316 -12.30 2.84 9.29
CA GLY A 316 -11.55 1.89 8.48
C GLY A 316 -10.07 2.25 8.37
N GLY A 317 -9.75 3.54 8.27
CA GLY A 317 -8.36 4.03 8.26
C GLY A 317 -7.60 3.63 9.53
N LEU A 318 -8.24 3.77 10.72
CA LEU A 318 -7.63 3.38 11.99
C LEU A 318 -7.26 1.88 12.01
N LEU A 319 -8.18 1.02 11.58
CA LEU A 319 -7.96 -0.43 11.57
C LEU A 319 -6.95 -0.85 10.51
N LEU A 320 -7.00 -0.23 9.34
CA LEU A 320 -6.12 -0.56 8.22
C LEU A 320 -4.67 -0.16 8.49
N GLY A 321 -4.43 0.91 9.24
CA GLY A 321 -3.08 1.30 9.67
C GLY A 321 -2.45 0.23 10.56
N VAL A 322 -3.18 -0.25 11.56
CA VAL A 322 -2.72 -1.35 12.43
C VAL A 322 -2.48 -2.61 11.61
N MET A 323 -3.43 -2.98 10.74
CA MET A 323 -3.35 -4.21 9.93
C MET A 323 -2.13 -4.22 9.01
N ASN A 324 -1.89 -3.12 8.28
CA ASN A 324 -0.78 -3.03 7.33
C ASN A 324 0.57 -3.18 8.03
N THR A 325 0.77 -2.48 9.15
CA THR A 325 2.02 -2.53 9.91
C THR A 325 2.23 -3.91 10.52
N ALA A 326 1.25 -4.42 11.27
CA ALA A 326 1.38 -5.73 11.92
C ALA A 326 1.60 -6.88 10.92
N LEU A 327 0.93 -6.83 9.75
CA LEU A 327 1.09 -7.87 8.74
C LEU A 327 2.45 -7.80 8.07
N THR A 328 2.97 -6.60 7.79
CA THR A 328 4.31 -6.41 7.21
C THR A 328 5.39 -6.87 8.19
N GLU A 329 5.29 -6.49 9.46
CA GLU A 329 6.18 -6.92 10.53
C GLU A 329 6.20 -8.45 10.63
N THR A 330 5.00 -9.07 10.71
CA THR A 330 4.87 -10.54 10.75
C THR A 330 5.53 -11.23 9.55
N VAL A 331 5.41 -10.67 8.34
CA VAL A 331 6.05 -11.23 7.14
C VAL A 331 7.57 -11.16 7.21
N MET A 332 8.12 -10.08 7.77
CA MET A 332 9.57 -9.91 7.87
C MET A 332 10.20 -10.81 8.95
N GLU A 333 9.45 -11.13 9.99
CA GLU A 333 9.91 -12.01 11.08
C GLU A 333 9.65 -13.50 10.81
N ALA A 334 8.67 -13.83 9.95
CA ALA A 334 8.24 -15.21 9.73
C ALA A 334 9.19 -16.05 8.85
N THR A 335 10.22 -15.48 8.25
CA THR A 335 11.07 -16.22 7.29
C THR A 335 12.52 -15.76 7.33
N ASP A 336 13.46 -16.70 7.19
CA ASP A 336 14.89 -16.45 6.99
C ASP A 336 15.27 -16.14 5.53
N LEU A 337 14.27 -15.97 4.66
CA LEU A 337 14.47 -15.66 3.25
C LEU A 337 15.03 -14.23 3.09
N PRO A 338 15.82 -13.97 2.02
CA PRO A 338 16.26 -12.62 1.72
C PRO A 338 15.05 -11.67 1.67
N ARG A 339 15.10 -10.58 2.45
CA ARG A 339 13.97 -9.65 2.65
C ARG A 339 13.34 -9.19 1.32
N GLY A 340 14.15 -8.90 0.30
CA GLY A 340 13.65 -8.49 -1.01
C GLY A 340 12.84 -9.59 -1.73
N VAL A 341 13.19 -10.86 -1.54
CA VAL A 341 12.48 -12.00 -2.13
C VAL A 341 11.16 -12.25 -1.40
N ALA A 342 11.19 -12.24 -0.05
CA ALA A 342 9.98 -12.39 0.78
C ALA A 342 8.98 -11.26 0.53
N SER A 343 9.46 -10.00 0.51
CA SER A 343 8.64 -8.83 0.23
C SER A 343 8.02 -8.86 -1.17
N SER A 344 8.80 -9.22 -2.20
CA SER A 344 8.30 -9.35 -3.58
C SER A 344 7.23 -10.43 -3.71
N ALA A 345 7.43 -11.59 -3.08
CA ALA A 345 6.47 -12.69 -3.09
C ALA A 345 5.17 -12.31 -2.38
N TYR A 346 5.29 -11.76 -1.18
CA TYR A 346 4.15 -11.29 -0.37
C TYR A 346 3.36 -10.20 -1.09
N SER A 347 4.04 -9.15 -1.56
CA SER A 347 3.39 -8.01 -2.21
C SER A 347 2.74 -8.40 -3.53
N GLY A 348 3.37 -9.26 -4.33
CA GLY A 348 2.78 -9.76 -5.58
C GLY A 348 1.43 -10.46 -5.31
N VAL A 349 1.40 -11.37 -4.35
CA VAL A 349 0.15 -12.09 -3.97
C VAL A 349 -0.87 -11.12 -3.37
N ARG A 350 -0.47 -10.24 -2.47
CA ARG A 350 -1.33 -9.24 -1.82
C ARG A 350 -2.05 -8.36 -2.84
N PHE A 351 -1.33 -7.81 -3.82
CA PHE A 351 -1.91 -6.92 -4.83
C PHE A 351 -2.86 -7.65 -5.81
N LEU A 352 -2.76 -8.98 -5.97
CA LEU A 352 -3.76 -9.75 -6.72
C LEU A 352 -5.14 -9.66 -6.07
N GLY A 353 -5.24 -9.75 -4.75
CA GLY A 353 -6.51 -9.54 -4.02
C GLY A 353 -7.09 -8.15 -4.29
N GLY A 354 -6.21 -7.14 -4.24
CA GLY A 354 -6.57 -5.76 -4.58
C GLY A 354 -7.04 -5.57 -6.02
N ALA A 355 -6.47 -6.30 -6.96
CA ALA A 355 -6.86 -6.23 -8.38
C ALA A 355 -8.23 -6.88 -8.65
N ILE A 356 -8.54 -7.97 -7.94
CA ILE A 356 -9.80 -8.71 -8.12
C ILE A 356 -10.98 -7.91 -7.54
N ALA A 357 -10.79 -7.21 -6.43
CA ALA A 357 -11.84 -6.51 -5.72
C ALA A 357 -12.61 -5.50 -6.59
N PRO A 358 -11.99 -4.52 -7.27
CA PRO A 358 -12.69 -3.58 -8.13
C PRO A 358 -13.34 -4.25 -9.35
N ALA A 359 -12.71 -5.32 -9.89
CA ALA A 359 -13.26 -6.07 -11.02
C ALA A 359 -14.58 -6.78 -10.68
N VAL A 360 -14.74 -7.17 -9.42
CA VAL A 360 -15.93 -7.90 -8.94
C VAL A 360 -16.97 -6.97 -8.32
N ALA A 361 -16.55 -5.93 -7.61
CA ALA A 361 -17.44 -5.07 -6.84
C ALA A 361 -18.50 -4.37 -7.70
N GLY A 362 -18.12 -3.80 -8.84
CA GLY A 362 -19.05 -3.11 -9.74
C GLY A 362 -20.11 -4.03 -10.35
N PRO A 363 -19.72 -5.11 -11.05
CA PRO A 363 -20.69 -6.09 -11.58
C PRO A 363 -21.59 -6.69 -10.50
N LEU A 364 -21.05 -6.99 -9.31
CA LEU A 364 -21.82 -7.52 -8.19
C LEU A 364 -22.88 -6.52 -7.71
N ALA A 365 -22.50 -5.25 -7.54
CA ALA A 365 -23.43 -4.21 -7.15
C ALA A 365 -24.55 -4.03 -8.18
N ALA A 366 -24.21 -4.03 -9.47
CA ALA A 366 -25.18 -3.90 -10.57
C ALA A 366 -26.13 -5.09 -10.66
N ALA A 367 -25.67 -6.30 -10.40
CA ALA A 367 -26.47 -7.53 -10.46
C ALA A 367 -27.35 -7.77 -9.22
N THR A 368 -27.05 -7.11 -8.08
CA THR A 368 -27.71 -7.40 -6.80
C THR A 368 -28.15 -6.11 -6.09
N SER A 369 -27.26 -5.54 -5.27
CA SER A 369 -27.50 -4.27 -4.57
C SER A 369 -26.19 -3.56 -4.26
N ALA A 370 -26.26 -2.25 -4.04
CA ALA A 370 -25.11 -1.42 -3.72
C ALA A 370 -24.39 -1.81 -2.39
N GLY A 371 -25.05 -2.54 -1.49
CA GLY A 371 -24.42 -3.04 -0.26
C GLY A 371 -23.61 -4.33 -0.47
N MET A 372 -23.93 -5.15 -1.48
CA MET A 372 -23.42 -6.51 -1.61
C MET A 372 -21.88 -6.61 -1.74
N PRO A 373 -21.16 -5.67 -2.39
CA PRO A 373 -19.70 -5.68 -2.40
C PRO A 373 -19.07 -5.63 -1.00
N TYR A 374 -19.68 -4.91 -0.06
CA TYR A 374 -19.20 -4.86 1.32
C TYR A 374 -19.44 -6.19 2.05
N LEU A 375 -20.56 -6.86 1.79
CA LEU A 375 -20.83 -8.17 2.38
C LEU A 375 -19.87 -9.24 1.84
N LEU A 376 -19.55 -9.19 0.54
CA LEU A 376 -18.53 -10.05 -0.04
C LEU A 376 -17.15 -9.77 0.58
N ALA A 377 -16.80 -8.50 0.78
CA ALA A 377 -15.56 -8.09 1.44
C ALA A 377 -15.50 -8.60 2.90
N ALA A 378 -16.61 -8.55 3.64
CA ALA A 378 -16.70 -9.17 4.97
C ALA A 378 -16.43 -10.68 4.91
N GLY A 379 -16.98 -11.38 3.92
CA GLY A 379 -16.73 -12.81 3.68
C GLY A 379 -15.24 -13.10 3.40
N THR A 380 -14.57 -12.27 2.61
CA THR A 380 -13.12 -12.44 2.36
C THR A 380 -12.29 -12.20 3.62
N LEU A 381 -12.67 -11.27 4.50
CA LEU A 381 -12.01 -11.07 5.79
C LEU A 381 -12.19 -12.27 6.73
N VAL A 382 -13.35 -12.92 6.72
CA VAL A 382 -13.54 -14.20 7.44
C VAL A 382 -12.60 -15.28 6.88
N LEU A 383 -12.45 -15.37 5.56
CA LEU A 383 -11.46 -16.28 4.96
C LEU A 383 -10.03 -15.92 5.37
N SER A 384 -9.70 -14.63 5.47
CA SER A 384 -8.40 -14.15 5.97
C SER A 384 -8.14 -14.64 7.39
N ILE A 385 -9.14 -14.52 8.29
CA ILE A 385 -9.07 -15.02 9.67
C ILE A 385 -8.86 -16.54 9.67
N LEU A 386 -9.62 -17.28 8.88
CA LEU A 386 -9.49 -18.74 8.78
C LEU A 386 -8.10 -19.17 8.30
N MET A 387 -7.55 -18.49 7.28
CA MET A 387 -6.18 -18.77 6.79
C MET A 387 -5.15 -18.54 7.90
N LEU A 388 -5.27 -17.48 8.65
CA LEU A 388 -4.36 -17.17 9.75
C LEU A 388 -4.47 -18.21 10.90
N ILE A 389 -5.69 -18.61 11.28
CA ILE A 389 -5.92 -19.62 12.31
C ILE A 389 -5.39 -21.01 11.89
N ILE A 390 -5.69 -21.44 10.66
CA ILE A 390 -5.23 -22.73 10.14
C ILE A 390 -3.71 -22.76 10.05
N GLY A 391 -3.12 -21.65 9.60
CA GLY A 391 -1.67 -21.52 9.42
C GLY A 391 -0.88 -21.17 10.68
N ARG A 392 -1.52 -20.92 11.82
CA ARG A 392 -0.87 -20.43 13.06
C ARG A 392 0.32 -21.28 13.52
N ARG A 393 0.27 -22.60 13.30
CA ARG A 393 1.37 -23.51 13.62
C ARG A 393 2.67 -23.23 12.85
N HIS A 394 2.56 -22.62 11.66
CA HIS A 394 3.71 -22.23 10.85
C HIS A 394 4.27 -20.86 11.28
N LEU A 395 3.53 -20.15 12.14
CA LEU A 395 3.88 -18.84 12.67
C LEU A 395 4.27 -18.90 14.16
N ALA A 396 4.47 -20.09 14.70
CA ALA A 396 4.79 -20.28 16.12
C ALA A 396 6.12 -19.61 16.52
N ALA A 397 7.10 -19.54 15.62
CA ALA A 397 8.37 -18.85 15.85
C ALA A 397 8.18 -17.34 16.05
N VAL A 398 7.24 -16.72 15.32
CA VAL A 398 6.90 -15.28 15.43
C VAL A 398 6.16 -14.96 16.75
N SER A 399 5.43 -15.94 17.29
CA SER A 399 4.63 -15.76 18.52
C SER A 399 5.45 -15.80 19.81
N HIS A 400 6.73 -16.20 19.74
CA HIS A 400 7.54 -16.50 20.93
C HIS A 400 8.76 -15.61 21.11
N GLN A 401 8.97 -14.60 20.27
CA GLN A 401 10.01 -13.59 20.51
C GLN A 401 9.40 -12.36 21.19
N PRO A 402 9.51 -12.24 22.53
CA PRO A 402 9.39 -10.95 23.16
C PRO A 402 10.63 -10.13 22.76
N VAL A 403 10.42 -8.96 22.22
CA VAL A 403 11.46 -7.98 21.80
C VAL A 403 12.42 -7.57 22.94
N HIS A 404 12.29 -8.14 24.11
CA HIS A 404 13.11 -7.84 25.29
C HIS A 404 14.30 -8.78 25.56
N LEU A 405 14.39 -9.94 24.89
CA LEU A 405 15.48 -10.89 25.21
C LEU A 405 16.83 -10.49 24.60
N GLU A 406 16.86 -9.86 23.42
CA GLU A 406 18.16 -9.43 22.86
C GLU A 406 18.84 -8.32 23.70
N ALA A 407 18.07 -7.40 24.29
CA ALA A 407 18.64 -6.34 25.13
C ALA A 407 19.04 -6.85 26.53
N GLU A 408 18.36 -7.86 27.07
CA GLU A 408 18.75 -8.50 28.34
C GLU A 408 19.89 -9.52 28.14
N GLU A 409 19.87 -10.31 27.07
CA GLU A 409 20.98 -11.21 26.74
C GLU A 409 22.27 -10.45 26.36
N GLU A 410 22.17 -9.33 25.62
CA GLU A 410 23.32 -8.45 25.37
C GLU A 410 23.81 -7.78 26.67
N ALA A 411 22.90 -7.37 27.55
CA ALA A 411 23.26 -6.79 28.84
C ALA A 411 23.87 -7.83 29.79
N GLU A 412 23.41 -9.08 29.80
CA GLU A 412 23.99 -10.17 30.53
C GLU A 412 25.37 -10.62 29.97
N ALA A 413 25.49 -10.68 28.62
CA ALA A 413 26.77 -11.00 27.97
C ALA A 413 27.84 -9.93 28.23
N ILE A 414 27.45 -8.65 28.31
CA ILE A 414 28.35 -7.55 28.70
C ILE A 414 28.70 -7.64 30.18
N ALA A 415 27.74 -8.01 31.04
CA ALA A 415 28.00 -8.12 32.49
C ALA A 415 28.89 -9.34 32.87
N VAL A 416 28.86 -10.40 32.04
CA VAL A 416 29.70 -11.60 32.25
C VAL A 416 31.10 -11.45 31.62
N GLY A 417 31.26 -10.54 30.63
CA GLY A 417 32.54 -10.29 29.94
C GLY A 417 33.56 -9.41 30.70
N ASP A 418 33.15 -8.66 31.73
CA ASP A 418 34.01 -7.78 32.51
C ASP A 418 34.64 -8.47 33.75
N GLY A 419 34.57 -9.79 33.82
CA GLY A 419 35.07 -10.60 34.95
C GLY A 419 36.21 -11.56 34.60
N ALA A 420 36.99 -11.31 33.52
CA ALA A 420 38.17 -12.13 33.21
C ALA A 420 39.40 -11.27 32.87
#